data_0356f3e122756e8431486aa404d6889e
#
_entry.id   0356f3e122756e8431486aa404d6889e
#
_cell.length_a   1.000
_cell.length_b   1.000
_cell.length_c   1.000
_cell.angle_alpha   90.00
_cell.angle_beta   90.00
_cell.angle_gamma   90.00
#
_symmetry.space_group_name_H-M   'P 1'
#
loop_
_entity.id
_entity.type
_entity.pdbx_description
1 polymer ?
#
loop_
_entity_poly.entity_id
_entity_poly.type
_entity_poly.pdbx_seq_one_letter_code
_entity_poly.pdbx_strand_id
1 'polypeptide(L)'
;MATPKPKPSASSSSSSDFSKILSQNANLANPYPVPTVTTTDYLTQTSEPDIIASVNGVFQQLMGRNATAAEIKQYGAELLAAEKKYPGTYTGTTTYQESGKRATVSGTQVSRGANVQDFVSQLVQGTAEAKAYRAATTYMDAMISANNKYRGAYSG
;
A
#
# COMPACT_ATOMS: atom_id res chain seq x y z
N MET A 1 79.96 -36.31 21.44
CA MET A 1 79.24 -35.01 21.39
C MET A 1 78.38 -35.02 20.14
N ALA A 2 77.05 -35.21 20.29
CA ALA A 2 76.12 -35.26 19.17
C ALA A 2 75.45 -33.86 19.04
N THR A 3 75.50 -33.24 17.86
CA THR A 3 74.92 -31.96 17.53
C THR A 3 73.39 -32.13 17.35
N PRO A 4 72.56 -31.26 17.91
CA PRO A 4 71.10 -31.36 17.74
C PRO A 4 70.70 -30.92 16.35
N LYS A 5 69.82 -31.74 15.75
CA LYS A 5 69.20 -31.53 14.46
C LYS A 5 68.21 -30.34 14.51
N PRO A 6 68.25 -29.40 13.58
CA PRO A 6 67.28 -28.28 13.57
C PRO A 6 65.85 -28.73 13.31
N LYS A 7 64.93 -28.22 14.14
CA LYS A 7 63.49 -28.43 14.05
C LYS A 7 62.95 -27.73 12.82
N PRO A 8 62.10 -28.36 11.99
CA PRO A 8 61.47 -27.67 10.86
C PRO A 8 60.54 -26.56 11.35
N SER A 9 60.78 -25.36 10.89
CA SER A 9 59.93 -24.21 11.07
C SER A 9 58.61 -24.48 10.32
N ALA A 10 57.52 -24.54 11.07
CA ALA A 10 56.21 -24.54 10.47
C ALA A 10 55.95 -23.18 9.81
N SER A 11 55.94 -23.13 8.49
CA SER A 11 55.50 -21.98 7.76
C SER A 11 54.01 -21.73 8.07
N SER A 12 53.74 -20.67 8.79
CA SER A 12 52.39 -20.12 8.92
C SER A 12 51.95 -19.63 7.53
N SER A 13 51.37 -20.54 6.73
CA SER A 13 50.66 -20.16 5.52
C SER A 13 49.50 -19.28 5.98
N SER A 14 49.62 -18.04 5.66
CA SER A 14 48.82 -16.96 6.18
C SER A 14 47.38 -17.12 5.75
N SER A 15 46.45 -16.95 6.69
CA SER A 15 45.04 -16.79 6.48
C SER A 15 44.71 -15.68 5.46
N SER A 16 45.68 -14.82 5.14
CA SER A 16 45.63 -13.78 4.11
C SER A 16 45.55 -14.33 2.67
N ASP A 17 46.20 -15.47 2.41
CA ASP A 17 46.17 -16.03 1.02
C ASP A 17 44.86 -16.74 0.74
N PHE A 18 44.26 -17.36 1.76
CA PHE A 18 42.93 -17.98 1.61
C PHE A 18 41.84 -16.94 1.43
N SER A 19 41.93 -15.80 2.12
CA SER A 19 41.02 -14.67 1.94
C SER A 19 41.11 -14.03 0.55
N LYS A 20 42.32 -13.97 -0.01
CA LYS A 20 42.56 -13.50 -1.38
C LYS A 20 41.97 -14.45 -2.42
N ILE A 21 42.13 -15.76 -2.23
CA ILE A 21 41.56 -16.76 -3.12
C ILE A 21 40.05 -16.76 -3.04
N LEU A 22 39.45 -16.59 -1.85
CA LEU A 22 37.99 -16.45 -1.69
C LEU A 22 37.45 -15.18 -2.33
N SER A 23 38.16 -14.06 -2.20
CA SER A 23 37.72 -12.79 -2.84
C SER A 23 37.86 -12.80 -4.35
N GLN A 24 38.87 -13.51 -4.88
CA GLN A 24 39.00 -13.70 -6.32
C GLN A 24 37.96 -14.69 -6.89
N ASN A 25 37.62 -15.73 -6.12
CA ASN A 25 36.57 -16.67 -6.51
C ASN A 25 35.16 -16.16 -6.27
N ALA A 26 34.92 -15.21 -5.39
CA ALA A 26 33.63 -14.59 -5.19
C ALA A 26 33.15 -13.88 -6.47
N ASN A 27 34.08 -13.34 -7.28
CA ASN A 27 33.76 -12.79 -8.60
C ASN A 27 33.54 -13.85 -9.69
N LEU A 28 34.02 -15.08 -9.48
CA LEU A 28 33.84 -16.18 -10.42
C LEU A 28 32.65 -17.08 -10.05
N ALA A 29 32.18 -17.02 -8.81
CA ALA A 29 31.13 -17.91 -8.30
C ALA A 29 29.70 -17.49 -8.73
N ASN A 30 29.51 -16.27 -9.19
CA ASN A 30 28.20 -15.83 -9.64
C ASN A 30 28.34 -14.85 -10.84
N PRO A 31 28.49 -15.39 -12.06
CA PRO A 31 28.60 -14.56 -13.27
C PRO A 31 27.31 -13.79 -13.54
N TYR A 32 26.24 -14.08 -12.81
CA TYR A 32 24.96 -13.40 -12.95
C TYR A 32 24.68 -12.51 -11.75
N PRO A 33 24.31 -11.24 -11.96
CA PRO A 33 23.92 -10.37 -10.87
C PRO A 33 22.69 -10.96 -10.14
N VAL A 34 22.76 -10.93 -8.80
CA VAL A 34 21.64 -11.39 -7.97
C VAL A 34 20.40 -10.58 -8.29
N PRO A 35 19.22 -11.22 -8.41
CA PRO A 35 17.96 -10.51 -8.59
C PRO A 35 17.80 -9.43 -7.51
N THR A 36 17.61 -8.19 -7.93
CA THR A 36 17.45 -7.07 -7.00
C THR A 36 15.97 -6.79 -6.82
N VAL A 37 15.51 -6.83 -5.59
CA VAL A 37 14.15 -6.42 -5.21
C VAL A 37 14.21 -4.95 -4.82
N THR A 38 13.49 -4.11 -5.52
CA THR A 38 13.34 -2.69 -5.20
C THR A 38 11.89 -2.40 -4.86
N THR A 39 11.67 -1.77 -3.71
CA THR A 39 10.37 -1.24 -3.35
C THR A 39 10.38 0.25 -3.64
N THR A 40 9.43 0.72 -4.42
CA THR A 40 9.32 2.14 -4.79
C THR A 40 7.95 2.63 -4.36
N ASP A 41 7.96 3.72 -3.60
CA ASP A 41 6.74 4.45 -3.30
C ASP A 41 6.35 5.29 -4.52
N TYR A 42 5.08 5.23 -4.89
CA TYR A 42 4.56 6.09 -5.94
C TYR A 42 3.38 6.90 -5.40
N LEU A 43 3.41 8.17 -5.70
CA LEU A 43 2.32 9.06 -5.35
C LEU A 43 1.32 9.07 -6.50
N THR A 44 0.19 8.41 -6.33
CA THR A 44 -0.96 8.55 -7.22
C THR A 44 -1.86 9.62 -6.63
N GLN A 45 -1.92 10.78 -7.26
CA GLN A 45 -2.88 11.82 -6.89
C GLN A 45 -4.18 11.60 -7.63
N THR A 46 -5.27 11.58 -6.89
CA THR A 46 -6.61 11.55 -7.47
C THR A 46 -6.87 12.86 -8.22
N SER A 47 -7.40 12.77 -9.44
CA SER A 47 -7.73 13.93 -10.24
C SER A 47 -8.88 14.73 -9.63
N GLU A 48 -8.94 16.04 -9.89
CA GLU A 48 -10.02 16.90 -9.38
C GLU A 48 -11.43 16.39 -9.76
N PRO A 49 -11.69 15.96 -11.00
CA PRO A 49 -13.00 15.36 -11.35
C PRO A 49 -13.33 14.11 -10.52
N ASP A 50 -12.34 13.26 -10.27
CA ASP A 50 -12.54 12.04 -9.49
C ASP A 50 -12.79 12.34 -8.01
N ILE A 51 -12.15 13.39 -7.46
CA ILE A 51 -12.42 13.90 -6.11
C ILE A 51 -13.87 14.35 -6.03
N ILE A 52 -14.33 15.19 -6.97
CA ILE A 52 -15.70 15.68 -7.01
C ILE A 52 -16.70 14.53 -7.10
N ALA A 53 -16.46 13.56 -7.99
CA ALA A 53 -17.33 12.40 -8.15
C ALA A 53 -17.38 11.55 -6.88
N SER A 54 -16.23 11.29 -6.26
CA SER A 54 -16.15 10.46 -5.05
C SER A 54 -16.81 11.13 -3.85
N VAL A 55 -16.56 12.41 -3.63
CA VAL A 55 -17.19 13.17 -2.52
C VAL A 55 -18.70 13.23 -2.73
N ASN A 56 -19.18 13.55 -3.92
CA ASN A 56 -20.62 13.57 -4.21
C ASN A 56 -21.26 12.20 -4.03
N GLY A 57 -20.62 11.12 -4.49
CA GLY A 57 -21.10 9.76 -4.33
C GLY A 57 -21.29 9.39 -2.85
N VAL A 58 -20.32 9.73 -2.00
CA VAL A 58 -20.41 9.49 -0.56
C VAL A 58 -21.52 10.33 0.08
N PHE A 59 -21.65 11.61 -0.28
CA PHE A 59 -22.72 12.47 0.24
C PHE A 59 -24.11 12.00 -0.17
N GLN A 60 -24.28 11.57 -1.42
CA GLN A 60 -25.54 10.98 -1.87
C GLN A 60 -25.88 9.70 -1.10
N GLN A 61 -24.91 8.83 -0.89
CA GLN A 61 -25.11 7.58 -0.19
C GLN A 61 -25.42 7.77 1.30
N LEU A 62 -24.75 8.71 1.97
CA LEU A 62 -24.85 8.89 3.41
C LEU A 62 -25.86 9.95 3.85
N MET A 63 -26.19 10.90 2.99
CA MET A 63 -27.05 12.04 3.30
C MET A 63 -28.15 12.32 2.27
N GLY A 64 -28.19 11.55 1.17
CA GLY A 64 -29.22 11.73 0.12
C GLY A 64 -29.09 13.03 -0.67
N ARG A 65 -27.97 13.76 -0.58
CA ARG A 65 -27.73 15.02 -1.29
C ARG A 65 -26.33 15.09 -1.90
N ASN A 66 -26.12 16.02 -2.82
CA ASN A 66 -24.78 16.32 -3.31
C ASN A 66 -24.01 17.16 -2.27
N ALA A 67 -22.70 17.04 -2.29
CA ALA A 67 -21.81 17.89 -1.53
C ALA A 67 -21.83 19.34 -2.08
N THR A 68 -21.68 20.30 -1.20
CA THR A 68 -21.47 21.71 -1.59
C THR A 68 -20.03 21.93 -2.08
N ALA A 69 -19.80 23.01 -2.81
CA ALA A 69 -18.44 23.36 -3.27
C ALA A 69 -17.43 23.52 -2.12
N ALA A 70 -17.88 24.01 -0.95
CA ALA A 70 -17.03 24.13 0.24
C ALA A 70 -16.64 22.74 0.80
N GLU A 71 -17.58 21.80 0.86
CA GLU A 71 -17.35 20.43 1.31
C GLU A 71 -16.43 19.68 0.34
N ILE A 72 -16.65 19.81 -0.97
CA ILE A 72 -15.76 19.23 -1.98
C ILE A 72 -14.32 19.73 -1.80
N LYS A 73 -14.15 21.04 -1.60
CA LYS A 73 -12.83 21.64 -1.36
C LYS A 73 -12.19 21.13 -0.08
N GLN A 74 -12.95 21.06 1.01
CA GLN A 74 -12.46 20.58 2.30
C GLN A 74 -12.06 19.10 2.23
N TYR A 75 -12.97 18.21 1.87
CA TYR A 75 -12.71 16.77 1.83
C TYR A 75 -11.71 16.37 0.76
N GLY A 76 -11.67 17.09 -0.36
CA GLY A 76 -10.65 16.95 -1.37
C GLY A 76 -9.24 17.28 -0.86
N ALA A 77 -9.10 18.35 -0.09
CA ALA A 77 -7.81 18.72 0.52
C ALA A 77 -7.36 17.67 1.55
N GLU A 78 -8.27 17.16 2.38
CA GLU A 78 -7.99 16.11 3.36
C GLU A 78 -7.60 14.80 2.68
N LEU A 79 -8.26 14.45 1.57
CA LEU A 79 -7.92 13.29 0.76
C LEU A 79 -6.52 13.39 0.17
N LEU A 80 -6.18 14.51 -0.46
CA LEU A 80 -4.84 14.74 -1.03
C LEU A 80 -3.75 14.70 0.05
N ALA A 81 -4.05 15.16 1.26
CA ALA A 81 -3.14 15.07 2.41
C ALA A 81 -2.96 13.61 2.86
N ALA A 82 -4.03 12.81 2.84
CA ALA A 82 -3.98 11.38 3.17
C ALA A 82 -3.20 10.58 2.11
N GLU A 83 -3.38 10.87 0.83
CA GLU A 83 -2.62 10.24 -0.27
C GLU A 83 -1.10 10.50 -0.13
N LYS A 84 -0.72 11.72 0.24
CA LYS A 84 0.69 12.04 0.52
C LYS A 84 1.24 11.30 1.74
N LYS A 85 0.41 11.07 2.75
CA LYS A 85 0.82 10.38 3.97
C LYS A 85 0.89 8.87 3.79
N TYR A 86 0.05 8.32 2.93
CA TYR A 86 -0.06 6.89 2.66
C TYR A 86 0.08 6.62 1.15
N PRO A 87 1.28 6.76 0.59
CA PRO A 87 1.52 6.53 -0.83
C PRO A 87 1.28 5.06 -1.19
N GLY A 88 0.94 4.81 -2.43
CA GLY A 88 0.95 3.46 -2.98
C GLY A 88 2.37 2.92 -3.06
N THR A 89 2.54 1.63 -2.83
CA THR A 89 3.84 0.97 -2.92
C THR A 89 3.85 -0.08 -4.03
N TYR A 90 4.95 -0.11 -4.75
CA TYR A 90 5.19 -1.06 -5.82
C TYR A 90 6.51 -1.79 -5.57
N THR A 91 6.49 -3.10 -5.55
CA THR A 91 7.69 -3.90 -5.44
C THR A 91 8.04 -4.47 -6.80
N GLY A 92 9.18 -4.04 -7.35
CA GLY A 92 9.74 -4.54 -8.58
C GLY A 92 10.87 -5.51 -8.32
N THR A 93 10.84 -6.67 -8.97
CA THR A 93 11.96 -7.61 -9.00
C THR A 93 12.60 -7.53 -10.37
N THR A 94 13.90 -7.20 -10.39
CA THR A 94 14.70 -7.22 -11.60
C THR A 94 15.44 -8.55 -11.67
N THR A 95 15.11 -9.37 -12.65
CA THR A 95 15.83 -10.59 -12.99
C THR A 95 16.75 -10.34 -14.17
N TYR A 96 17.94 -10.96 -14.13
CA TYR A 96 18.91 -10.87 -15.21
C TYR A 96 19.00 -12.22 -15.93
N GLN A 97 19.17 -12.18 -17.23
CA GLN A 97 19.45 -13.38 -18.03
C GLN A 97 20.93 -13.78 -17.91
N GLU A 98 21.23 -15.02 -18.32
CA GLU A 98 22.58 -15.61 -18.35
C GLU A 98 23.64 -14.71 -19.01
N SER A 99 23.24 -13.86 -19.94
CA SER A 99 24.12 -12.91 -20.62
C SER A 99 24.44 -11.64 -19.82
N GLY A 100 23.98 -11.52 -18.55
CA GLY A 100 24.14 -10.31 -17.75
C GLY A 100 23.23 -9.15 -18.18
N LYS A 101 22.45 -9.31 -19.22
CA LYS A 101 21.49 -8.30 -19.68
C LYS A 101 20.21 -8.37 -18.85
N ARG A 102 19.67 -7.20 -18.53
CA ARG A 102 18.38 -7.07 -17.83
C ARG A 102 17.29 -7.71 -18.67
N ALA A 103 16.71 -8.79 -18.18
CA ALA A 103 15.72 -9.56 -18.92
C ALA A 103 14.30 -9.07 -18.67
N THR A 104 13.92 -8.92 -17.42
CA THR A 104 12.52 -8.66 -17.05
C THR A 104 12.44 -7.89 -15.75
N VAL A 105 11.59 -6.88 -15.72
CA VAL A 105 11.13 -6.28 -14.49
C VAL A 105 9.70 -6.78 -14.29
N SER A 106 9.52 -7.69 -13.36
CA SER A 106 8.19 -8.04 -12.86
C SER A 106 7.92 -7.23 -11.61
N GLY A 107 6.75 -6.66 -11.53
CA GLY A 107 6.38 -5.89 -10.35
C GLY A 107 4.98 -6.21 -9.88
N THR A 108 4.80 -6.18 -8.58
CA THR A 108 3.52 -6.37 -7.93
C THR A 108 3.20 -5.13 -7.12
N GLN A 109 2.00 -4.61 -7.29
CA GLN A 109 1.49 -3.57 -6.42
C GLN A 109 1.21 -4.15 -5.04
N VAL A 110 1.92 -3.68 -4.03
CA VAL A 110 1.78 -4.15 -2.64
C VAL A 110 0.70 -3.38 -1.91
N SER A 111 0.60 -2.08 -2.18
CA SER A 111 -0.43 -1.21 -1.60
C SER A 111 -0.95 -0.23 -2.65
N ARG A 112 -2.25 -0.03 -2.66
CA ARG A 112 -2.90 0.98 -3.54
C ARG A 112 -2.85 2.39 -2.96
N GLY A 113 -2.31 2.55 -1.75
CA GLY A 113 -2.39 3.80 -1.02
C GLY A 113 -3.76 4.00 -0.34
N ALA A 114 -4.12 5.26 -0.07
CA ALA A 114 -5.41 5.57 0.53
C ALA A 114 -6.57 5.23 -0.40
N ASN A 115 -7.55 4.47 0.09
CA ASN A 115 -8.81 4.27 -0.64
C ASN A 115 -9.67 5.52 -0.51
N VAL A 116 -9.86 6.22 -1.63
CA VAL A 116 -10.58 7.50 -1.71
C VAL A 116 -11.96 7.42 -1.10
N GLN A 117 -12.75 6.41 -1.50
CA GLN A 117 -14.15 6.29 -1.10
C GLN A 117 -14.29 5.93 0.38
N ASP A 118 -13.45 5.02 0.88
CA ASP A 118 -13.44 4.64 2.29
C ASP A 118 -13.01 5.79 3.18
N PHE A 119 -11.98 6.53 2.76
CA PHE A 119 -11.47 7.68 3.51
C PHE A 119 -12.52 8.78 3.62
N VAL A 120 -13.11 9.20 2.51
CA VAL A 120 -14.17 10.24 2.51
C VAL A 120 -15.39 9.77 3.29
N SER A 121 -15.77 8.48 3.16
CA SER A 121 -16.89 7.92 3.92
C SER A 121 -16.67 7.98 5.42
N GLN A 122 -15.46 7.68 5.92
CA GLN A 122 -15.14 7.79 7.34
C GLN A 122 -15.26 9.22 7.86
N LEU A 123 -14.75 10.19 7.10
CA LEU A 123 -14.83 11.60 7.47
C LEU A 123 -16.28 12.08 7.53
N VAL A 124 -17.06 11.80 6.49
CA VAL A 124 -18.45 12.23 6.38
C VAL A 124 -19.34 11.55 7.45
N GLN A 125 -19.15 10.26 7.71
CA GLN A 125 -19.90 9.54 8.76
C GLN A 125 -19.69 10.11 10.16
N GLY A 126 -18.55 10.75 10.41
CA GLY A 126 -18.24 11.44 11.66
C GLY A 126 -19.07 12.71 11.89
N THR A 127 -19.65 13.31 10.85
CA THR A 127 -20.37 14.57 10.92
C THR A 127 -21.72 14.45 11.66
N ALA A 128 -22.13 15.53 12.29
CA ALA A 128 -23.44 15.59 12.97
C ALA A 128 -24.60 15.41 11.99
N GLU A 129 -24.47 15.94 10.78
CA GLU A 129 -25.48 15.85 9.72
C GLU A 129 -25.67 14.40 9.26
N ALA A 130 -24.60 13.65 8.98
CA ALA A 130 -24.69 12.24 8.59
C ALA A 130 -25.32 11.38 9.68
N LYS A 131 -25.01 11.66 10.95
CA LYS A 131 -25.61 10.98 12.09
C LYS A 131 -27.10 11.28 12.20
N ALA A 132 -27.51 12.56 12.02
CA ALA A 132 -28.89 12.96 12.04
C ALA A 132 -29.70 12.35 10.88
N TYR A 133 -29.14 12.34 9.67
CA TYR A 133 -29.77 11.74 8.50
C TYR A 133 -30.00 10.23 8.70
N ARG A 134 -28.99 9.51 9.23
CA ARG A 134 -29.11 8.08 9.51
C ARG A 134 -30.17 7.79 10.58
N ALA A 135 -30.25 8.63 11.62
CA ALA A 135 -31.30 8.50 12.62
C ALA A 135 -32.68 8.75 12.04
N ALA A 136 -32.84 9.75 11.18
CA ALA A 136 -34.09 10.04 10.50
C ALA A 136 -34.55 8.92 9.55
N THR A 137 -33.64 8.35 8.75
CA THR A 137 -33.95 7.22 7.87
C THR A 137 -34.37 5.98 8.66
N THR A 138 -33.67 5.66 9.76
CA THR A 138 -34.04 4.55 10.65
C THR A 138 -35.44 4.75 11.23
N TYR A 139 -35.79 5.97 11.65
CA TYR A 139 -37.11 6.29 12.16
C TYR A 139 -38.20 6.16 11.09
N MET A 140 -37.94 6.64 9.86
CA MET A 140 -38.83 6.50 8.72
C MET A 140 -39.10 5.02 8.37
N ASP A 141 -38.06 4.20 8.35
CA ASP A 141 -38.18 2.76 8.08
C ASP A 141 -39.01 2.05 9.16
N ALA A 142 -38.82 2.42 10.42
CA ALA A 142 -39.63 1.91 11.52
C ALA A 142 -41.09 2.30 11.37
N MET A 143 -41.39 3.54 10.98
CA MET A 143 -42.76 4.01 10.73
C MET A 143 -43.40 3.27 9.57
N ILE A 144 -42.70 3.09 8.44
CA ILE A 144 -43.16 2.33 7.29
C ILE A 144 -43.48 0.88 7.68
N SER A 145 -42.57 0.26 8.43
CA SER A 145 -42.76 -1.13 8.91
C SER A 145 -43.98 -1.26 9.81
N ALA A 146 -44.15 -0.32 10.74
CA ALA A 146 -45.33 -0.27 11.61
C ALA A 146 -46.61 -0.10 10.81
N ASN A 147 -46.67 0.85 9.85
CA ASN A 147 -47.81 1.07 9.00
C ASN A 147 -48.18 -0.17 8.17
N ASN A 148 -47.17 -0.84 7.58
CA ASN A 148 -47.41 -2.07 6.82
C ASN A 148 -47.96 -3.21 7.71
N LYS A 149 -47.52 -3.33 8.93
CA LYS A 149 -48.03 -4.28 9.91
C LYS A 149 -49.49 -4.00 10.25
N TYR A 150 -49.87 -2.73 10.47
CA TYR A 150 -51.25 -2.35 10.74
C TYR A 150 -52.15 -2.57 9.55
N ARG A 151 -51.71 -2.23 8.33
CA ARG A 151 -52.52 -2.48 7.11
C ARG A 151 -52.75 -3.97 6.85
N GLY A 152 -51.74 -4.82 7.09
CA GLY A 152 -51.89 -6.28 6.97
C GLY A 152 -52.88 -6.88 7.99
N ALA A 153 -52.99 -6.27 9.17
CA ALA A 153 -53.93 -6.73 10.18
C ALA A 153 -55.41 -6.40 9.90
N TYR A 154 -55.68 -5.44 9.04
CA TYR A 154 -57.08 -5.04 8.67
C TYR A 154 -57.53 -5.57 7.30
N SER A 155 -56.75 -6.33 6.59
CA SER A 155 -57.05 -6.90 5.27
C SER A 155 -57.32 -8.42 5.31
N GLY A 156 -57.54 -9.00 6.48
CA GLY A 156 -57.92 -10.40 6.70
C GLY A 156 -59.36 -10.60 7.11
#